data_a64e3cef8a9dac7aaca12b2c45edc402
#
_entry.id   a64e3cef8a9dac7aaca12b2c45edc402
#
_cell.length_a   1.000
_cell.length_b   1.000
_cell.length_c   1.000
_cell.angle_alpha   90.00
_cell.angle_beta   90.00
_cell.angle_gamma   90.00
#
_symmetry.space_group_name_H-M   'P 1'
#
loop_
_entity.id
_entity.type
_entity.pdbx_description
1 polymer ?
#
loop_
_entity_poly.entity_id
_entity_poly.type
_entity_poly.pdbx_seq_one_letter_code
_entity_poly.pdbx_strand_id
1 'polypeptide(L)'
;GHMFGYRDDELTARWVQLGVFSPMNRLHSTDNPFNGKEPWKYNQIVETVMKNFLKLRHKLVPYLYTMNRRASRAGLPLVQPMYYLEPEREETYEVPNNYYFGTEMMVSPITDKLDPVTGLAGAKTWIPQGIWYDFFNGRAYKGGRKVDLWRDIYEMPVLVREGSIIPLKDMEGYDNSIENPEKLEVLVSV
;
A
#
# COMPACT_ATOMS: atom_id res chain seq x y z
N GLY A 1 2.84 -10.58 -12.94
CA GLY A 1 1.87 -11.23 -13.80
C GLY A 1 1.99 -12.73 -13.75
N HIS A 2 0.90 -13.42 -13.88
CA HIS A 2 0.91 -14.88 -13.97
C HIS A 2 0.63 -15.32 -15.39
N MET A 3 1.28 -16.39 -15.79
CA MET A 3 1.19 -16.93 -17.13
C MET A 3 0.05 -17.96 -17.29
N PHE A 4 -0.37 -18.54 -16.19
CA PHE A 4 -1.38 -19.62 -16.13
C PHE A 4 -2.48 -19.28 -15.15
N GLY A 5 -3.65 -19.81 -15.37
CA GLY A 5 -4.80 -19.63 -14.51
C GLY A 5 -5.91 -18.83 -15.16
N TYR A 6 -6.94 -18.55 -14.41
CA TYR A 6 -8.07 -17.73 -14.83
C TYR A 6 -7.89 -16.29 -14.33
N ARG A 7 -8.56 -15.39 -15.00
CA ARG A 7 -8.62 -13.99 -14.60
C ARG A 7 -9.47 -13.86 -13.32
N ASP A 8 -8.88 -13.25 -12.31
CA ASP A 8 -9.55 -12.90 -11.05
C ASP A 8 -9.46 -11.38 -10.87
N ASP A 9 -10.61 -10.73 -10.94
CA ASP A 9 -10.72 -9.28 -10.89
C ASP A 9 -10.38 -8.76 -9.49
N GLU A 10 -10.86 -9.39 -8.42
CA GLU A 10 -10.56 -9.01 -7.05
C GLU A 10 -9.06 -9.18 -6.73
N LEU A 11 -8.49 -10.33 -7.06
CA LEU A 11 -7.07 -10.59 -6.86
C LEU A 11 -6.22 -9.55 -7.58
N THR A 12 -6.61 -9.14 -8.79
CA THR A 12 -5.88 -8.12 -9.54
C THR A 12 -5.94 -6.76 -8.83
N ALA A 13 -7.10 -6.36 -8.31
CA ALA A 13 -7.23 -5.14 -7.53
C ALA A 13 -6.32 -5.16 -6.29
N ARG A 14 -6.33 -6.27 -5.53
CA ARG A 14 -5.45 -6.45 -4.34
C ARG A 14 -3.97 -6.45 -4.69
N TRP A 15 -3.58 -7.05 -5.83
CA TRP A 15 -2.21 -6.99 -6.34
C TRP A 15 -1.75 -5.56 -6.68
N VAL A 16 -2.62 -4.75 -7.29
CA VAL A 16 -2.29 -3.35 -7.57
C VAL A 16 -2.18 -2.55 -6.28
N GLN A 17 -3.06 -2.76 -5.31
CA GLN A 17 -2.98 -2.15 -3.99
C GLN A 17 -1.64 -2.45 -3.33
N LEU A 18 -1.23 -3.72 -3.25
CA LEU A 18 0.08 -4.12 -2.74
C LEU A 18 1.24 -3.51 -3.55
N GLY A 19 1.13 -3.52 -4.89
CA GLY A 19 2.16 -2.99 -5.78
C GLY A 19 2.45 -1.51 -5.57
N VAL A 20 1.45 -0.73 -5.21
CA VAL A 20 1.61 0.71 -4.92
C VAL A 20 2.50 0.94 -3.70
N PHE A 21 2.39 0.09 -2.69
CA PHE A 21 3.20 0.12 -1.48
C PHE A 21 4.37 -0.88 -1.53
N SER A 22 4.97 -1.03 -2.70
CA SER A 22 6.16 -1.84 -2.96
C SER A 22 7.27 -0.97 -3.56
N PRO A 23 8.55 -1.38 -3.50
CA PRO A 23 9.65 -0.61 -4.10
C PRO A 23 9.48 -0.39 -5.58
N MET A 24 8.98 -1.39 -6.29
CA MET A 24 8.67 -1.34 -7.72
C MET A 24 7.22 -1.74 -7.96
N ASN A 25 6.58 -1.03 -8.87
CA ASN A 25 5.22 -1.34 -9.31
C ASN A 25 5.17 -1.44 -10.84
N ARG A 26 4.68 -2.54 -11.35
CA ARG A 26 4.57 -2.79 -12.78
C ARG A 26 3.37 -3.70 -13.06
N LEU A 27 2.51 -3.27 -13.97
CA LEU A 27 1.47 -4.14 -14.53
C LEU A 27 2.11 -5.04 -15.58
N HIS A 28 2.51 -6.22 -15.17
CA HIS A 28 3.21 -7.18 -16.03
C HIS A 28 2.28 -8.31 -16.50
N SER A 29 2.41 -8.66 -17.76
CA SER A 29 1.66 -9.73 -18.40
C SER A 29 2.58 -10.53 -19.34
N THR A 30 2.03 -11.58 -19.94
CA THR A 30 2.64 -12.29 -21.07
C THR A 30 2.37 -11.55 -22.37
N ASP A 31 2.92 -12.02 -23.47
CA ASP A 31 2.65 -11.56 -24.84
C ASP A 31 1.24 -11.93 -25.34
N ASN A 32 0.47 -12.69 -24.58
CA ASN A 32 -0.90 -13.07 -24.92
C ASN A 32 -1.84 -11.85 -24.78
N PRO A 33 -2.48 -11.38 -25.87
CA PRO A 33 -3.37 -10.22 -25.86
C PRO A 33 -4.60 -10.37 -24.96
N PHE A 34 -4.99 -11.61 -24.61
CA PHE A 34 -6.10 -11.86 -23.69
C PHE A 34 -5.71 -11.71 -22.21
N ASN A 35 -4.41 -11.63 -21.90
CA ASN A 35 -3.90 -11.49 -20.54
C ASN A 35 -3.47 -10.06 -20.19
N GLY A 36 -3.99 -9.05 -20.89
CA GLY A 36 -3.69 -7.65 -20.62
C GLY A 36 -4.05 -7.26 -19.18
N LYS A 37 -3.23 -6.39 -18.59
CA LYS A 37 -3.36 -5.91 -17.21
C LYS A 37 -3.77 -4.43 -17.12
N GLU A 38 -4.16 -3.86 -18.24
CA GLU A 38 -4.63 -2.49 -18.30
C GLU A 38 -5.96 -2.35 -17.53
N PRO A 39 -6.15 -1.27 -16.75
CA PRO A 39 -7.33 -1.10 -15.89
C PRO A 39 -8.66 -1.30 -16.62
N TRP A 40 -8.79 -0.79 -17.84
CA TRP A 40 -10.02 -0.87 -18.65
C TRP A 40 -10.37 -2.28 -19.18
N LYS A 41 -9.52 -3.27 -18.94
CA LYS A 41 -9.81 -4.68 -19.26
C LYS A 41 -10.56 -5.42 -18.16
N TYR A 42 -10.78 -4.78 -17.02
CA TYR A 42 -11.45 -5.35 -15.86
C TYR A 42 -12.86 -4.77 -15.69
N ASN A 43 -13.60 -5.27 -14.72
CA ASN A 43 -14.90 -4.69 -14.39
C ASN A 43 -14.74 -3.25 -13.85
N GLN A 44 -15.80 -2.47 -13.85
CA GLN A 44 -15.79 -1.05 -13.52
C GLN A 44 -15.28 -0.77 -12.09
N ILE A 45 -15.56 -1.65 -11.15
CA ILE A 45 -15.08 -1.52 -9.75
C ILE A 45 -13.57 -1.64 -9.72
N VAL A 46 -13.03 -2.70 -10.30
CA VAL A 46 -11.59 -2.97 -10.32
C VAL A 46 -10.84 -1.91 -11.15
N GLU A 47 -11.40 -1.49 -12.28
CA GLU A 47 -10.85 -0.36 -13.04
C GLU A 47 -10.71 0.89 -12.19
N THR A 48 -11.76 1.22 -11.40
CA THR A 48 -11.74 2.38 -10.49
C THR A 48 -10.67 2.24 -9.41
N VAL A 49 -10.59 1.07 -8.76
CA VAL A 49 -9.57 0.77 -7.75
C VAL A 49 -8.17 0.92 -8.34
N MET A 50 -7.91 0.27 -9.49
CA MET A 50 -6.61 0.33 -10.15
C MET A 50 -6.22 1.76 -10.50
N LYS A 51 -7.13 2.55 -11.09
CA LYS A 51 -6.87 3.96 -11.44
C LYS A 51 -6.51 4.79 -10.21
N ASN A 52 -7.27 4.65 -9.12
CA ASN A 52 -7.03 5.42 -7.90
C ASN A 52 -5.70 5.07 -7.26
N PHE A 53 -5.37 3.78 -7.15
CA PHE A 53 -4.11 3.34 -6.58
C PHE A 53 -2.90 3.68 -7.46
N LEU A 54 -3.02 3.58 -8.78
CA LEU A 54 -1.94 4.00 -9.69
C LEU A 54 -1.70 5.52 -9.62
N LYS A 55 -2.74 6.33 -9.48
CA LYS A 55 -2.59 7.77 -9.19
C LYS A 55 -1.89 8.00 -7.86
N LEU A 56 -2.30 7.27 -6.81
CA LEU A 56 -1.64 7.35 -5.50
C LEU A 56 -0.16 6.99 -5.60
N ARG A 57 0.22 6.00 -6.43
CA ARG A 57 1.63 5.67 -6.67
C ARG A 57 2.42 6.88 -7.19
N HIS A 58 1.86 7.65 -8.12
CA HIS A 58 2.49 8.88 -8.62
C HIS A 58 2.57 9.97 -7.54
N LYS A 59 1.54 10.12 -6.73
CA LYS A 59 1.56 11.04 -5.58
C LYS A 59 2.66 10.67 -4.58
N LEU A 60 2.94 9.39 -4.37
CA LEU A 60 3.95 8.88 -3.44
C LEU A 60 5.39 9.02 -3.96
N VAL A 61 5.64 9.46 -5.18
CA VAL A 61 7.00 9.56 -5.75
C VAL A 61 7.98 10.34 -4.88
N PRO A 62 7.66 11.51 -4.28
CA PRO A 62 8.58 12.21 -3.39
C PRO A 62 8.97 11.39 -2.15
N TYR A 63 8.00 10.71 -1.54
CA TYR A 63 8.23 9.81 -0.42
C TYR A 63 9.13 8.62 -0.81
N LEU A 64 8.80 7.98 -1.92
CA LEU A 64 9.57 6.85 -2.46
C LEU A 64 11.02 7.23 -2.80
N TYR A 65 11.21 8.38 -3.43
CA TYR A 65 12.55 8.89 -3.75
C TYR A 65 13.37 9.10 -2.48
N THR A 66 12.78 9.72 -1.46
CA THR A 66 13.44 9.97 -0.17
C THR A 66 13.83 8.66 0.51
N MET A 67 12.94 7.68 0.56
CA MET A 67 13.20 6.39 1.17
C MET A 67 14.24 5.57 0.38
N ASN A 68 14.20 5.61 -0.96
CA ASN A 68 15.20 4.95 -1.80
C ASN A 68 16.59 5.60 -1.66
N ARG A 69 16.66 6.92 -1.55
CA ARG A 69 17.93 7.59 -1.23
C ARG A 69 18.49 7.16 0.12
N ARG A 70 17.63 7.01 1.13
CA ARG A 70 17.99 6.50 2.44
C ARG A 70 18.47 5.05 2.36
N ALA A 71 17.80 4.20 1.60
CA ALA A 71 18.23 2.82 1.35
C ALA A 71 19.63 2.76 0.72
N SER A 72 19.88 3.57 -0.29
CA SER A 72 21.18 3.65 -0.97
C SER A 72 22.32 4.15 -0.06
N ARG A 73 22.06 5.10 0.84
CA ARG A 73 23.10 5.73 1.68
C ARG A 73 23.33 5.03 3.01
N ALA A 74 22.28 4.50 3.61
CA ALA A 74 22.29 3.95 4.96
C ALA A 74 22.03 2.44 5.02
N GLY A 75 21.79 1.79 3.87
CA GLY A 75 21.48 0.36 3.83
C GLY A 75 20.11 0.01 4.43
N LEU A 76 19.21 1.00 4.59
CA LEU A 76 17.88 0.82 5.20
C LEU A 76 16.84 0.60 4.12
N PRO A 77 16.36 -0.64 3.91
CA PRO A 77 15.42 -0.93 2.82
C PRO A 77 14.08 -0.22 3.01
N LEU A 78 13.43 0.09 1.88
CA LEU A 78 12.10 0.71 1.86
C LEU A 78 11.05 -0.21 2.51
N VAL A 79 11.11 -1.51 2.26
CA VAL A 79 10.21 -2.50 2.84
C VAL A 79 10.96 -3.31 3.89
N GLN A 80 10.41 -3.36 5.09
CA GLN A 80 11.01 -4.11 6.20
C GLN A 80 9.93 -4.94 6.90
N PRO A 81 10.16 -6.24 7.12
CA PRO A 81 9.27 -7.05 7.95
C PRO A 81 9.15 -6.46 9.35
N MET A 82 8.01 -6.70 10.01
CA MET A 82 7.75 -6.13 11.35
C MET A 82 8.85 -6.49 12.36
N TYR A 83 9.37 -7.71 12.32
CA TYR A 83 10.42 -8.19 13.24
C TYR A 83 11.79 -7.51 13.08
N TYR A 84 12.02 -6.71 12.02
CA TYR A 84 13.29 -5.97 11.87
C TYR A 84 13.45 -4.88 12.94
N LEU A 85 12.38 -4.25 13.35
CA LEU A 85 12.40 -3.18 14.35
C LEU A 85 12.07 -3.67 15.75
N GLU A 86 11.35 -4.78 15.86
CA GLU A 86 10.92 -5.37 17.14
C GLU A 86 11.21 -6.89 17.17
N PRO A 87 12.49 -7.33 17.05
CA PRO A 87 12.83 -8.75 16.90
C PRO A 87 12.50 -9.60 18.12
N GLU A 88 12.37 -8.98 19.31
CA GLU A 88 12.04 -9.66 20.57
C GLU A 88 10.53 -9.86 20.77
N ARG A 89 9.71 -9.38 19.86
CA ARG A 89 8.25 -9.49 19.97
C ARG A 89 7.71 -10.62 19.10
N GLU A 90 7.13 -11.63 19.74
CA GLU A 90 6.51 -12.77 19.06
C GLU A 90 5.39 -12.33 18.10
N GLU A 91 4.60 -11.31 18.48
CA GLU A 91 3.47 -10.81 17.69
C GLU A 91 3.89 -10.35 16.29
N THR A 92 5.14 -9.90 16.11
CA THR A 92 5.67 -9.45 14.82
C THR A 92 5.87 -10.60 13.83
N TYR A 93 6.08 -11.82 14.33
CA TYR A 93 6.23 -13.03 13.54
C TYR A 93 4.87 -13.68 13.20
N GLU A 94 3.82 -13.34 13.92
CA GLU A 94 2.47 -13.86 13.70
C GLU A 94 1.69 -13.08 12.62
N VAL A 95 2.26 -12.00 12.09
CA VAL A 95 1.67 -11.14 11.06
C VAL A 95 2.58 -11.07 9.82
N PRO A 96 2.80 -12.19 9.12
CA PRO A 96 3.82 -12.30 8.07
C PRO A 96 3.58 -11.37 6.88
N ASN A 97 2.35 -10.91 6.67
CA ASN A 97 2.00 -10.00 5.58
C ASN A 97 2.12 -8.51 5.97
N ASN A 98 2.31 -8.22 7.26
CA ASN A 98 2.44 -6.87 7.76
C ASN A 98 3.89 -6.38 7.62
N TYR A 99 4.10 -5.17 7.12
CA TYR A 99 5.44 -4.62 6.92
C TYR A 99 5.49 -3.10 7.06
N TYR A 100 6.67 -2.59 7.40
CA TYR A 100 6.96 -1.17 7.31
C TYR A 100 7.27 -0.76 5.87
N PHE A 101 6.70 0.35 5.44
CA PHE A 101 6.95 0.98 4.16
C PHE A 101 7.61 2.34 4.38
N GLY A 102 8.92 2.38 4.30
CA GLY A 102 9.75 3.50 4.75
C GLY A 102 9.75 3.62 6.27
N THR A 103 9.83 4.85 6.77
CA THR A 103 9.88 5.15 8.21
C THR A 103 8.54 5.51 8.82
N GLU A 104 7.59 5.95 7.99
CA GLU A 104 6.38 6.62 8.46
C GLU A 104 5.13 5.75 8.32
N MET A 105 5.18 4.74 7.44
CA MET A 105 4.01 3.93 7.12
C MET A 105 4.18 2.47 7.48
N MET A 106 3.06 1.84 7.77
CA MET A 106 2.92 0.40 7.94
C MET A 106 1.78 -0.09 7.07
N VAL A 107 1.97 -1.22 6.41
CA VAL A 107 1.05 -1.78 5.43
C VAL A 107 0.66 -3.19 5.83
N SER A 108 -0.63 -3.50 5.73
CA SER A 108 -1.17 -4.84 5.97
C SER A 108 -2.01 -5.28 4.77
N PRO A 109 -1.41 -5.92 3.77
CA PRO A 109 -2.14 -6.37 2.60
C PRO A 109 -3.27 -7.34 2.95
N ILE A 110 -4.39 -7.18 2.25
CA ILE A 110 -5.50 -8.12 2.33
C ILE A 110 -5.23 -9.25 1.34
N THR A 111 -5.17 -10.47 1.84
CA THR A 111 -4.90 -11.69 1.06
C THR A 111 -6.11 -12.60 0.95
N ASP A 112 -7.13 -12.38 1.74
CA ASP A 112 -8.38 -13.12 1.71
C ASP A 112 -9.39 -12.47 0.74
N LYS A 113 -10.31 -13.27 0.24
CA LYS A 113 -11.43 -12.78 -0.56
C LYS A 113 -12.42 -12.00 0.28
N LEU A 114 -13.11 -11.05 -0.38
CA LEU A 114 -14.25 -10.38 0.24
C LEU A 114 -15.31 -11.40 0.66
N ASP A 115 -15.78 -11.25 1.88
CA ASP A 115 -16.97 -11.94 2.33
C ASP A 115 -18.18 -11.48 1.49
N PRO A 116 -18.92 -12.40 0.86
CA PRO A 116 -19.99 -12.03 -0.09
C PRO A 116 -21.20 -11.36 0.56
N VAL A 117 -21.34 -11.47 1.89
CA VAL A 117 -22.47 -10.86 2.63
C VAL A 117 -22.12 -9.46 3.10
N THR A 118 -20.92 -9.29 3.68
CA THR A 118 -20.49 -8.00 4.24
C THR A 118 -19.77 -7.11 3.24
N GLY A 119 -19.22 -7.69 2.16
CA GLY A 119 -18.36 -6.98 1.21
C GLY A 119 -17.01 -6.55 1.78
N LEU A 120 -16.58 -7.17 2.89
CA LEU A 120 -15.34 -6.84 3.59
C LEU A 120 -14.36 -8.01 3.59
N ALA A 121 -13.07 -7.70 3.61
CA ALA A 121 -12.01 -8.65 3.89
C ALA A 121 -11.06 -8.09 4.94
N GLY A 122 -10.48 -8.95 5.75
CA GLY A 122 -9.66 -8.57 6.90
C GLY A 122 -8.17 -8.76 6.66
N ALA A 123 -7.36 -7.96 7.33
CA ALA A 123 -5.93 -8.17 7.46
C ALA A 123 -5.54 -8.17 8.94
N LYS A 124 -4.90 -9.28 9.38
CA LYS A 124 -4.34 -9.36 10.72
C LYS A 124 -3.12 -8.44 10.81
N THR A 125 -3.14 -7.52 11.77
CA THR A 125 -2.17 -6.43 11.87
C THR A 125 -1.65 -6.33 13.30
N TRP A 126 -0.32 -6.34 13.47
CA TRP A 126 0.33 -5.86 14.68
C TRP A 126 0.53 -4.35 14.57
N ILE A 127 -0.05 -3.58 15.48
CA ILE A 127 0.16 -2.14 15.55
C ILE A 127 1.18 -1.87 16.66
N PRO A 128 2.40 -1.39 16.34
CA PRO A 128 3.43 -1.06 17.33
C PRO A 128 2.96 0.02 18.30
N GLN A 129 3.68 0.19 19.43
CA GLN A 129 3.37 1.20 20.45
C GLN A 129 3.26 2.61 19.85
N GLY A 130 2.33 3.42 20.39
CA GLY A 130 2.04 4.78 19.94
C GLY A 130 0.65 4.89 19.32
N ILE A 131 0.41 6.04 18.69
CA ILE A 131 -0.82 6.29 17.93
C ILE A 131 -0.51 6.15 16.44
N TRP A 132 -1.42 5.54 15.74
CA TRP A 132 -1.34 5.32 14.29
C TRP A 132 -2.63 5.77 13.64
N TYR A 133 -2.52 6.41 12.50
CA TYR A 133 -3.67 6.93 11.75
C TYR A 133 -3.83 6.18 10.44
N ASP A 134 -5.05 5.82 10.11
CA ASP A 134 -5.36 5.25 8.79
C ASP A 134 -5.08 6.28 7.70
N PHE A 135 -4.29 5.88 6.70
CA PHE A 135 -3.87 6.75 5.61
C PHE A 135 -5.06 7.25 4.75
N PHE A 136 -6.10 6.42 4.60
CA PHE A 136 -7.21 6.72 3.70
C PHE A 136 -8.34 7.50 4.37
N ASN A 137 -8.60 7.25 5.66
CA ASN A 137 -9.76 7.82 6.36
C ASN A 137 -9.42 8.57 7.65
N GLY A 138 -8.16 8.64 8.04
CA GLY A 138 -7.70 9.39 9.21
C GLY A 138 -8.07 8.78 10.57
N ARG A 139 -8.62 7.57 10.61
CA ARG A 139 -9.02 6.93 11.86
C ARG A 139 -7.82 6.61 12.75
N ALA A 140 -7.85 7.03 14.00
CA ALA A 140 -6.80 6.77 14.97
C ALA A 140 -6.90 5.37 15.59
N TYR A 141 -5.75 4.71 15.75
CA TYR A 141 -5.58 3.42 16.40
C TYR A 141 -4.52 3.52 17.49
N LYS A 142 -4.86 3.11 18.70
CA LYS A 142 -3.87 2.93 19.77
C LYS A 142 -3.12 1.62 19.53
N GLY A 143 -1.81 1.70 19.45
CA GLY A 143 -0.92 0.56 19.22
C GLY A 143 -0.64 -0.29 20.45
N GLY A 144 0.34 -1.19 20.35
CA GLY A 144 0.71 -2.20 21.33
C GLY A 144 -0.22 -3.40 21.31
N ARG A 145 -0.88 -3.69 20.20
CA ARG A 145 -1.84 -4.80 20.10
C ARG A 145 -2.00 -5.33 18.66
N LYS A 146 -2.45 -6.56 18.56
CA LYS A 146 -2.96 -7.12 17.30
C LYS A 146 -4.42 -6.71 17.10
N VAL A 147 -4.78 -6.41 15.87
CA VAL A 147 -6.15 -6.08 15.45
C VAL A 147 -6.43 -6.67 14.07
N ASP A 148 -7.68 -7.00 13.81
CA ASP A 148 -8.14 -7.31 12.47
C ASP A 148 -8.72 -6.04 11.83
N LEU A 149 -8.08 -5.57 10.78
CA LEU A 149 -8.50 -4.39 10.03
C LEU A 149 -9.29 -4.81 8.80
N TRP A 150 -10.57 -4.46 8.77
CA TRP A 150 -11.49 -4.83 7.71
C TRP A 150 -11.65 -3.68 6.72
N ARG A 151 -11.59 -3.98 5.42
CA ARG A 151 -11.79 -3.02 4.33
C ARG A 151 -12.58 -3.66 3.21
N ASP A 152 -13.31 -2.81 2.47
CA ASP A 152 -13.89 -3.18 1.20
C ASP A 152 -12.81 -3.28 0.09
N ILE A 153 -13.24 -3.36 -1.16
CA ILE A 153 -12.30 -3.47 -2.29
C ILE A 153 -11.57 -2.16 -2.59
N TYR A 154 -12.10 -1.02 -2.14
CA TYR A 154 -11.55 0.30 -2.48
C TYR A 154 -10.37 0.71 -1.62
N GLU A 155 -10.16 0.06 -0.48
CA GLU A 155 -9.10 0.38 0.47
C GLU A 155 -8.29 -0.85 0.88
N MET A 156 -7.11 -0.58 1.40
CA MET A 156 -6.22 -1.54 2.05
C MET A 156 -5.71 -0.92 3.34
N PRO A 157 -5.53 -1.67 4.44
CA PRO A 157 -4.96 -1.12 5.65
C PRO A 157 -3.55 -0.58 5.44
N VAL A 158 -3.41 0.73 5.53
CA VAL A 158 -2.15 1.47 5.57
C VAL A 158 -2.23 2.44 6.73
N LEU A 159 -1.34 2.30 7.67
CA LEU A 159 -1.30 3.14 8.87
C LEU A 159 -0.08 4.05 8.85
N VAL A 160 -0.25 5.27 9.31
CA VAL A 160 0.76 6.30 9.42
C VAL A 160 1.01 6.58 10.89
N ARG A 161 2.28 6.61 11.29
CA ARG A 161 2.66 6.87 12.67
C ARG A 161 2.36 8.32 13.06
N GLU A 162 1.95 8.55 14.30
CA GLU A 162 1.85 9.88 14.91
C GLU A 162 3.15 10.68 14.76
N GLY A 163 3.05 11.96 14.43
CA GLY A 163 4.19 12.85 14.18
C GLY A 163 4.82 12.72 12.78
N SER A 164 4.27 11.85 11.92
CA SER A 164 4.81 11.64 10.58
C SER A 164 4.48 12.78 9.63
N ILE A 165 5.39 13.01 8.69
CA ILE A 165 5.23 13.94 7.56
C ILE A 165 5.46 13.17 6.27
N ILE A 166 4.42 13.03 5.45
CA ILE A 166 4.48 12.32 4.18
C ILE A 166 4.30 13.32 3.04
N PRO A 167 5.36 13.60 2.27
CA PRO A 167 5.26 14.45 1.09
C PRO A 167 4.61 13.66 -0.05
N LEU A 168 3.58 14.25 -0.64
CA LEU A 168 2.90 13.73 -1.81
C LEU A 168 3.05 14.74 -2.95
N LYS A 169 3.23 14.26 -4.17
CA LYS A 169 3.18 15.14 -5.35
C LYS A 169 1.76 15.69 -5.48
N ASP A 170 1.63 16.99 -5.56
CA ASP A 170 0.37 17.62 -5.96
C ASP A 170 0.13 17.32 -7.45
N MET A 171 -0.98 16.69 -7.76
CA MET A 171 -1.30 16.24 -9.11
C MET A 171 -2.62 16.83 -9.58
N GLU A 172 -2.53 17.74 -10.51
CA GLU A 172 -3.68 18.17 -11.29
C GLU A 172 -3.83 17.27 -12.53
N GLY A 173 -4.81 16.37 -12.50
CA GLY A 173 -5.10 15.49 -13.63
C GLY A 173 -4.20 14.24 -13.75
N TYR A 174 -3.76 13.93 -14.97
CA TYR A 174 -2.89 12.78 -15.30
C TYR A 174 -1.49 13.29 -15.64
N ASP A 175 -0.61 13.28 -14.66
CA ASP A 175 0.78 13.67 -14.85
C ASP A 175 1.70 12.47 -14.63
N ASN A 176 2.44 12.09 -15.67
CA ASN A 176 3.47 11.05 -15.64
C ASN A 176 4.88 11.64 -15.59
N SER A 177 5.03 12.95 -15.33
CA SER A 177 6.35 13.56 -15.32
C SER A 177 7.19 13.00 -14.17
N ILE A 178 8.49 12.85 -14.42
CA ILE A 178 9.51 12.48 -13.43
C ILE A 178 10.22 13.71 -12.87
N GLU A 179 9.81 14.89 -13.28
CA GLU A 179 10.39 16.16 -12.83
C GLU A 179 10.09 16.39 -11.34
N ASN A 180 10.95 17.18 -10.70
CA ASN A 180 10.70 17.60 -9.34
C ASN A 180 9.39 18.38 -9.25
N PRO A 181 8.48 18.01 -8.34
CA PRO A 181 7.21 18.70 -8.23
C PRO A 181 7.43 20.14 -7.74
N GLU A 182 6.78 21.11 -8.39
CA GLU A 182 6.77 22.51 -7.94
C GLU A 182 5.96 22.69 -6.65
N LYS A 183 4.95 21.83 -6.45
CA LYS A 183 4.07 21.86 -5.29
C LYS A 183 3.98 20.47 -4.67
N LEU A 184 3.91 20.44 -3.36
CA LEU A 184 3.69 19.22 -2.58
C LEU A 184 2.40 19.36 -1.76
N GLU A 185 1.61 18.30 -1.76
CA GLU A 185 0.63 18.04 -0.73
C GLU A 185 1.37 17.36 0.44
N VAL A 186 1.14 17.80 1.66
CA VAL A 186 1.82 17.23 2.83
C VAL A 186 0.78 16.65 3.78
N LEU A 187 0.84 15.33 3.99
CA LEU A 187 0.04 14.66 5.00
C LEU A 187 0.82 14.71 6.32
N VAL A 188 0.18 15.28 7.34
CA VAL A 188 0.74 15.38 8.71
C VAL A 188 -0.18 14.63 9.67
N SER A 189 0.38 13.70 10.44
CA SER A 189 -0.34 12.89 11.44
C SER A 189 -0.10 13.49 12.82
N VAL A 190 -1.12 14.14 13.40
CA VAL A 190 -1.08 14.80 14.70
C VAL A 190 -2.21 14.32 15.61
#